data_485501d9937a3e92fe6e85e6ce60d5e4
#
_entry.id   485501d9937a3e92fe6e85e6ce60d5e4
#
_cell.length_a   1.000
_cell.length_b   1.000
_cell.length_c   1.000
_cell.angle_alpha   90.00
_cell.angle_beta   90.00
_cell.angle_gamma   90.00
#
_symmetry.space_group_name_H-M   'P 1'
#
loop_
_entity.id
_entity.type
_entity.pdbx_description
1 polymer ?
#
loop_
_entity_poly.entity_id
_entity_poly.type
_entity_poly.pdbx_seq_one_letter_code
_entity_poly.pdbx_strand_id
1 'polypeptide(L)'
;PDATLAGIDVSEYAITNAIEDMRPILSTGSADNLQFDDNSFDLVISINTIHNLPREQCATALIEIERVSRGSAYITVDAWRNNIEKQNMLKWNLTAQTYMHVDDWIELFQEVGYSGDYWWFIAE
;
A
#
# COMPACT_ATOMS: atom_id res chain seq x y z
N PRO A 1 -1.54 10.25 -20.77
CA PRO A 1 -2.61 11.02 -21.38
C PRO A 1 -3.90 10.25 -21.54
N ASP A 2 -3.85 8.97 -21.89
CA ASP A 2 -5.07 8.20 -22.12
C ASP A 2 -5.44 7.26 -20.97
N ALA A 3 -4.78 7.42 -19.81
CA ALA A 3 -5.07 6.60 -18.65
C ALA A 3 -6.26 7.14 -17.86
N THR A 4 -7.13 6.25 -17.45
CA THR A 4 -8.19 6.56 -16.48
C THR A 4 -7.64 6.29 -15.08
N LEU A 5 -7.72 7.27 -14.20
CA LEU A 5 -7.10 7.20 -12.88
C LEU A 5 -8.15 7.23 -11.78
N ALA A 6 -7.86 6.53 -10.68
CA ALA A 6 -8.61 6.63 -9.44
C ALA A 6 -7.64 6.55 -8.27
N GLY A 7 -7.91 7.29 -7.21
CA GLY A 7 -7.09 7.27 -6.00
C GLY A 7 -7.96 7.33 -4.77
N ILE A 8 -7.47 6.72 -3.68
CA ILE A 8 -8.17 6.78 -2.39
C ILE A 8 -7.21 7.21 -1.29
N ASP A 9 -7.79 7.81 -0.26
CA ASP A 9 -7.10 8.14 0.99
C ASP A 9 -8.13 8.08 2.12
N VAL A 10 -7.69 7.67 3.30
CA VAL A 10 -8.57 7.67 4.47
C VAL A 10 -8.85 9.08 4.98
N SER A 11 -7.99 10.03 4.63
CA SER A 11 -8.08 11.42 5.10
C SER A 11 -8.90 12.26 4.14
N GLU A 12 -10.07 12.70 4.59
CA GLU A 12 -10.88 13.67 3.87
C GLU A 12 -10.14 14.98 3.65
N TYR A 13 -9.33 15.38 4.64
CA TYR A 13 -8.50 16.57 4.54
C TYR A 13 -7.49 16.46 3.39
N ALA A 14 -6.82 15.31 3.26
CA ALA A 14 -5.85 15.10 2.19
C ALA A 14 -6.50 15.20 0.81
N ILE A 15 -7.69 14.65 0.66
CA ILE A 15 -8.43 14.70 -0.61
C ILE A 15 -8.89 16.12 -0.90
N THR A 16 -9.44 16.80 0.08
CA THR A 16 -9.93 18.18 -0.06
C THR A 16 -8.80 19.16 -0.43
N ASN A 17 -7.60 18.92 0.08
CA ASN A 17 -6.45 19.79 -0.14
C ASN A 17 -5.49 19.27 -1.22
N ALA A 18 -5.89 18.26 -1.98
CA ALA A 18 -5.12 17.77 -3.11
C ALA A 18 -5.11 18.81 -4.24
N ILE A 19 -4.18 18.63 -5.18
CA ILE A 19 -4.10 19.45 -6.38
C ILE A 19 -5.45 19.41 -7.09
N GLU A 20 -5.96 20.56 -7.48
CA GLU A 20 -7.31 20.70 -8.06
C GLU A 20 -7.59 19.71 -9.19
N ASP A 21 -6.61 19.51 -10.08
CA ASP A 21 -6.76 18.60 -11.22
C ASP A 21 -6.94 17.14 -10.80
N MET A 22 -6.49 16.77 -9.61
CA MET A 22 -6.55 15.40 -9.10
C MET A 22 -7.80 15.13 -8.28
N ARG A 23 -8.45 16.15 -7.72
CA ARG A 23 -9.61 15.95 -6.85
C ARG A 23 -10.73 15.12 -7.46
N PRO A 24 -11.07 15.29 -8.75
CA PRO A 24 -12.17 14.52 -9.33
C PRO A 24 -11.96 13.02 -9.35
N ILE A 25 -10.70 12.56 -9.33
CA ILE A 25 -10.41 11.12 -9.34
C ILE A 25 -10.15 10.55 -7.95
N LEU A 26 -10.15 11.39 -6.92
CA LEU A 26 -9.88 10.97 -5.54
C LEU A 26 -11.18 10.75 -4.78
N SER A 27 -11.16 9.75 -3.89
CA SER A 27 -12.26 9.49 -2.98
C SER A 27 -11.73 9.02 -1.63
N THR A 28 -12.55 9.21 -0.60
CA THR A 28 -12.24 8.72 0.74
C THR A 28 -12.44 7.21 0.79
N GLY A 29 -11.49 6.49 1.34
CA GLY A 29 -11.60 5.06 1.48
C GLY A 29 -10.39 4.45 2.16
N SER A 30 -10.48 3.18 2.49
CA SER A 30 -9.40 2.44 3.11
C SER A 30 -8.88 1.36 2.17
N ALA A 31 -7.57 1.12 2.22
CA ALA A 31 -6.93 0.09 1.39
C ALA A 31 -7.43 -1.32 1.71
N ASP A 32 -7.94 -1.55 2.91
CA ASP A 32 -8.46 -2.86 3.31
C ASP A 32 -9.92 -3.08 2.89
N ASN A 33 -10.52 -2.11 2.21
CA ASN A 33 -11.90 -2.22 1.71
C ASN A 33 -12.07 -1.33 0.48
N LEU A 34 -11.58 -1.78 -0.65
CA LEU A 34 -11.64 -1.01 -1.89
C LEU A 34 -13.01 -1.10 -2.54
N GLN A 35 -13.63 0.04 -2.80
CA GLN A 35 -14.97 0.15 -3.37
C GLN A 35 -14.93 0.08 -4.91
N PHE A 36 -14.20 -0.88 -5.43
CA PHE A 36 -14.06 -1.12 -6.86
C PHE A 36 -14.33 -2.58 -7.16
N ASP A 37 -14.79 -2.85 -8.38
CA ASP A 37 -15.07 -4.22 -8.83
C ASP A 37 -13.78 -5.02 -9.02
N ASP A 38 -13.91 -6.34 -9.01
CA ASP A 38 -12.81 -7.25 -9.32
C ASP A 38 -12.24 -6.93 -10.69
N ASN A 39 -10.91 -7.01 -10.81
CA ASN A 39 -10.21 -6.86 -12.09
C ASN A 39 -10.53 -5.55 -12.82
N SER A 40 -10.71 -4.46 -12.08
CA SER A 40 -11.10 -3.17 -12.68
C SER A 40 -9.92 -2.28 -13.08
N PHE A 41 -8.70 -2.61 -12.66
CA PHE A 41 -7.52 -1.80 -12.95
C PHE A 41 -6.41 -2.60 -13.62
N ASP A 42 -5.78 -2.00 -14.62
CA ASP A 42 -4.61 -2.58 -15.29
C ASP A 42 -3.37 -2.53 -14.40
N LEU A 43 -3.26 -1.48 -13.57
CA LEU A 43 -2.15 -1.30 -12.65
C LEU A 43 -2.67 -0.69 -11.34
N VAL A 44 -2.28 -1.30 -10.23
CA VAL A 44 -2.55 -0.78 -8.88
C VAL A 44 -1.23 -0.45 -8.21
N ILE A 45 -1.13 0.75 -7.64
CA ILE A 45 0.09 1.23 -6.98
C ILE A 45 -0.24 1.60 -5.54
N SER A 46 0.58 1.13 -4.59
CA SER A 46 0.53 1.52 -3.19
C SER A 46 1.94 1.81 -2.70
N ILE A 47 2.21 3.07 -2.38
CA ILE A 47 3.54 3.53 -1.99
C ILE A 47 3.54 3.89 -0.50
N ASN A 48 4.24 3.10 0.30
CA ASN A 48 4.43 3.33 1.74
C ASN A 48 3.12 3.62 2.48
N THR A 49 2.08 2.86 2.18
CA THR A 49 0.73 3.10 2.68
C THR A 49 0.21 1.95 3.54
N ILE A 50 0.24 0.73 3.04
CA ILE A 50 -0.43 -0.38 3.73
C ILE A 50 0.21 -0.72 5.07
N HIS A 51 1.50 -0.46 5.26
CA HIS A 51 2.15 -0.71 6.55
C HIS A 51 1.65 0.21 7.67
N ASN A 52 0.89 1.25 7.34
CA ASN A 52 0.24 2.09 8.36
C ASN A 52 -0.97 1.39 8.98
N LEU A 53 -1.38 0.25 8.45
CA LEU A 53 -2.46 -0.57 8.98
C LEU A 53 -1.91 -1.65 9.92
N PRO A 54 -2.70 -2.14 10.89
CA PRO A 54 -2.34 -3.34 11.63
C PRO A 54 -2.13 -4.53 10.70
N ARG A 55 -1.36 -5.52 11.13
CA ARG A 55 -0.95 -6.64 10.28
C ARG A 55 -2.12 -7.35 9.60
N GLU A 56 -3.21 -7.60 10.33
CA GLU A 56 -4.37 -8.26 9.75
C GLU A 56 -5.01 -7.44 8.63
N GLN A 57 -5.03 -6.13 8.80
CA GLN A 57 -5.56 -5.22 7.78
C GLN A 57 -4.59 -5.04 6.62
N CYS A 58 -3.28 -5.17 6.85
CA CYS A 58 -2.30 -5.25 5.76
C CYS A 58 -2.60 -6.45 4.87
N ALA A 59 -2.88 -7.60 5.48
CA ALA A 59 -3.24 -8.82 4.74
C ALA A 59 -4.49 -8.59 3.89
N THR A 60 -5.53 -8.00 4.48
CA THR A 60 -6.76 -7.68 3.76
C THR A 60 -6.52 -6.68 2.63
N ALA A 61 -5.66 -5.66 2.86
CA ALA A 61 -5.32 -4.69 1.84
C ALA A 61 -4.60 -5.34 0.65
N LEU A 62 -3.70 -6.28 0.90
CA LEU A 62 -3.03 -7.02 -0.16
C LEU A 62 -4.01 -7.86 -0.97
N ILE A 63 -4.97 -8.51 -0.31
CA ILE A 63 -6.02 -9.26 -0.97
C ILE A 63 -6.86 -8.32 -1.85
N GLU A 64 -7.20 -7.14 -1.36
CA GLU A 64 -7.97 -6.16 -2.12
C GLU A 64 -7.21 -5.63 -3.33
N ILE A 65 -5.92 -5.34 -3.18
CA ILE A 65 -5.06 -4.90 -4.29
C ILE A 65 -5.03 -5.99 -5.37
N GLU A 66 -4.85 -7.22 -4.98
CA GLU A 66 -4.85 -8.36 -5.92
C GLU A 66 -6.22 -8.50 -6.59
N ARG A 67 -7.30 -8.35 -5.83
CA ARG A 67 -8.67 -8.50 -6.33
C ARG A 67 -9.01 -7.49 -7.42
N VAL A 68 -8.69 -6.21 -7.20
CA VAL A 68 -9.05 -5.15 -8.15
C VAL A 68 -8.08 -5.03 -9.32
N SER A 69 -6.92 -5.67 -9.23
CA SER A 69 -5.91 -5.68 -10.29
C SER A 69 -6.18 -6.80 -11.27
N ARG A 70 -6.18 -6.51 -12.56
CA ARG A 70 -6.29 -7.54 -13.59
C ARG A 70 -4.97 -7.82 -14.30
N GLY A 71 -3.93 -7.05 -14.05
CA GLY A 71 -2.67 -7.21 -14.75
C GLY A 71 -1.47 -7.08 -13.85
N SER A 72 -1.30 -5.91 -13.24
CA SER A 72 -0.09 -5.60 -12.50
C SER A 72 -0.40 -4.83 -11.23
N ALA A 73 0.39 -5.11 -10.20
CA ALA A 73 0.36 -4.33 -8.96
C ALA A 73 1.78 -4.08 -8.49
N TYR A 74 1.99 -2.96 -7.84
CA TYR A 74 3.29 -2.59 -7.28
C TYR A 74 3.08 -1.95 -5.93
N ILE A 75 3.78 -2.45 -4.92
CA ILE A 75 3.71 -1.89 -3.58
C ILE A 75 5.10 -1.59 -3.02
N THR A 76 5.20 -0.58 -2.18
CA THR A 76 6.37 -0.36 -1.35
C THR A 76 5.95 -0.32 0.11
N VAL A 77 6.76 -0.90 0.97
CA VAL A 77 6.55 -0.92 2.42
C VAL A 77 7.88 -0.70 3.13
N ASP A 78 7.81 -0.16 4.34
CA ASP A 78 8.97 -0.09 5.22
C ASP A 78 9.34 -1.50 5.66
N ALA A 79 10.62 -1.81 5.58
CA ALA A 79 11.13 -3.12 5.97
C ALA A 79 12.57 -3.02 6.46
N TRP A 80 13.07 -4.09 7.04
CA TRP A 80 14.44 -4.16 7.50
C TRP A 80 15.00 -5.56 7.24
N ARG A 81 16.30 -5.62 7.00
CA ARG A 81 17.01 -6.87 6.71
C ARG A 81 17.91 -7.30 7.88
N ASN A 82 18.26 -6.34 8.75
CA ASN A 82 19.14 -6.56 9.90
C ASN A 82 18.77 -5.60 11.03
N ASN A 83 19.39 -5.79 12.19
CA ASN A 83 19.08 -5.02 13.38
C ASN A 83 19.42 -3.53 13.24
N ILE A 84 20.47 -3.19 12.50
CA ILE A 84 20.86 -1.79 12.29
C ILE A 84 19.76 -1.06 11.52
N GLU A 85 19.29 -1.65 10.44
CA GLU A 85 18.20 -1.08 9.64
C GLU A 85 16.92 -0.97 10.46
N LYS A 86 16.62 -1.98 11.28
CA LYS A 86 15.48 -1.95 12.18
C LYS A 86 15.53 -0.76 13.13
N GLN A 87 16.67 -0.54 13.77
CA GLN A 87 16.85 0.58 14.70
C GLN A 87 16.78 1.92 13.98
N ASN A 88 17.33 2.02 12.79
CA ASN A 88 17.25 3.25 11.98
C ASN A 88 15.81 3.59 11.65
N MET A 89 15.02 2.62 11.23
CA MET A 89 13.62 2.85 10.89
C MET A 89 12.80 3.25 12.10
N LEU A 90 13.07 2.69 13.28
CA LEU A 90 12.37 3.05 14.51
C LEU A 90 12.52 4.53 14.86
N LYS A 91 13.62 5.16 14.44
CA LYS A 91 13.83 6.60 14.63
C LYS A 91 12.99 7.45 13.67
N TRP A 92 12.63 6.91 12.52
CA TRP A 92 11.91 7.61 11.47
C TRP A 92 10.41 7.36 11.50
N ASN A 93 10.02 6.21 12.06
CA ASN A 93 8.65 5.73 11.94
C ASN A 93 7.69 6.55 12.81
N LEU A 94 6.77 7.25 12.17
CA LEU A 94 5.74 8.03 12.84
C LEU A 94 4.35 7.38 12.76
N THR A 95 4.08 6.63 11.71
CA THR A 95 2.71 6.18 11.41
C THR A 95 2.57 4.68 11.15
N ALA A 96 3.66 3.98 10.81
CA ALA A 96 3.57 2.56 10.49
C ALA A 96 3.20 1.74 11.71
N GLN A 97 2.16 0.92 11.59
CA GLN A 97 1.73 -0.04 12.61
C GLN A 97 2.28 -1.43 12.36
N THR A 98 2.63 -1.74 11.11
CA THR A 98 3.22 -3.01 10.72
C THR A 98 4.60 -2.75 10.15
N TYR A 99 5.61 -3.15 10.90
CA TYR A 99 7.00 -2.96 10.51
C TYR A 99 7.74 -4.28 10.70
N MET A 100 8.07 -4.94 9.58
CA MET A 100 8.53 -6.32 9.61
C MET A 100 9.84 -6.50 8.86
N HIS A 101 10.54 -7.58 9.19
CA HIS A 101 11.65 -8.09 8.40
C HIS A 101 11.17 -8.43 6.99
N VAL A 102 12.04 -8.29 6.00
CA VAL A 102 11.70 -8.58 4.60
C VAL A 102 11.14 -9.99 4.42
N ASP A 103 11.67 -10.98 5.15
CA ASP A 103 11.19 -12.35 5.06
C ASP A 103 9.74 -12.50 5.56
N ASP A 104 9.37 -11.73 6.58
CA ASP A 104 8.00 -11.75 7.11
C ASP A 104 7.01 -11.14 6.12
N TRP A 105 7.43 -10.09 5.40
CA TRP A 105 6.62 -9.54 4.32
C TRP A 105 6.44 -10.54 3.18
N ILE A 106 7.51 -11.22 2.77
CA ILE A 106 7.44 -12.23 1.72
C ILE A 106 6.52 -13.37 2.12
N GLU A 107 6.61 -13.83 3.37
CA GLU A 107 5.72 -14.85 3.90
C GLU A 107 4.25 -14.40 3.85
N LEU A 108 3.97 -13.15 4.23
CA LEU A 108 2.63 -12.59 4.15
C LEU A 108 2.12 -12.52 2.71
N PHE A 109 2.95 -12.09 1.76
CA PHE A 109 2.58 -12.06 0.35
C PHE A 109 2.18 -13.45 -0.15
N GLN A 110 2.94 -14.49 0.21
CA GLN A 110 2.63 -15.86 -0.17
C GLN A 110 1.34 -16.34 0.48
N GLU A 111 1.15 -16.04 1.76
CA GLU A 111 -0.01 -16.45 2.54
C GLU A 111 -1.31 -15.90 1.94
N VAL A 112 -1.32 -14.67 1.48
CA VAL A 112 -2.52 -14.02 0.94
C VAL A 112 -2.62 -14.10 -0.59
N GLY A 113 -1.63 -14.67 -1.26
CA GLY A 113 -1.66 -14.83 -2.72
C GLY A 113 -1.37 -13.55 -3.49
N TYR A 114 -0.60 -12.63 -2.92
CA TYR A 114 -0.20 -11.42 -3.63
C TYR A 114 0.84 -11.78 -4.71
N SER A 115 0.52 -11.52 -5.96
CA SER A 115 1.36 -11.88 -7.11
C SER A 115 2.04 -10.68 -7.79
N GLY A 116 1.82 -9.48 -7.29
CA GLY A 116 2.40 -8.27 -7.85
C GLY A 116 3.86 -8.06 -7.47
N ASP A 117 4.40 -6.95 -7.94
CA ASP A 117 5.76 -6.54 -7.61
C ASP A 117 5.80 -5.80 -6.28
N TYR A 118 7.00 -5.71 -5.69
CA TYR A 118 7.19 -5.01 -4.43
C TYR A 118 8.61 -4.45 -4.33
N TRP A 119 8.78 -3.46 -3.46
CA TRP A 119 10.08 -2.88 -3.15
C TRP A 119 10.12 -2.51 -1.67
N TRP A 120 11.31 -2.60 -1.09
CA TRP A 120 11.52 -2.28 0.32
C TRP A 120 12.01 -0.85 0.48
N PHE A 121 11.36 -0.07 1.34
CA PHE A 121 11.94 1.16 1.84
C PHE A 121 12.79 0.82 3.07
N ILE A 122 14.08 1.03 2.96
CA ILE A 122 15.06 0.70 4.00
C ILE A 122 15.64 2.01 4.53
N ALA A 123 15.57 2.22 5.84
CA ALA A 123 16.17 3.40 6.47
C ALA A 123 17.68 3.21 6.62
N GLU A 124 18.43 4.18 6.16
CA GLU A 124 19.89 4.18 6.24
C GLU A 124 20.41 5.09 7.38
#